data_014bfb114bb1d404d1f0e51d9f83403b
#
_entry.id   014bfb114bb1d404d1f0e51d9f83403b
#
_cell.length_a   1.000
_cell.length_b   1.000
_cell.length_c   1.000
_cell.angle_alpha   90.00
_cell.angle_beta   90.00
_cell.angle_gamma   90.00
#
_symmetry.space_group_name_H-M   'P 1'
#
loop_
_entity.id
_entity.type
_entity.pdbx_description
1 polymer ?
#
loop_
_entity_poly.entity_id
_entity_poly.type
_entity_poly.pdbx_seq_one_letter_code
_entity_poly.pdbx_strand_id
1 'polypeptide(L)'
;MQYSIVNLKTVKENSDFRIDAEYFHPSKLNSLRILKNNPIIFLGDYVLSIKRNETPKDSNIEIYDTGAASSHILTKNLAQTEERTSLKRRAKGGDIIISRLRPYLKQVAYIPTFIDKAYLTTEFFVLRSKDKENISFLTPFLLTEFVQEILFWGQGGTQHPRFQEYDLLNLPLTKNIFGLKEILNKIVSKCCKLVLESDHLYSQAEQFLLSELGLLDWKPKHTLAFVKNFSDTQKAERMDAEYFQPKYEEIIEAVKKYKGGYDELGNLVKINDKNFTPKDNEQYKYIELANISSNGEINGYTENFGNELPSRARRKVQKGDLVISTIEGSLESIALITEDWKNALCSTGFFVVNSNKLNPETLLVLLKTKVGQMQLKKGCKGTILTAIDKNELSKIVLPKIDSKTQEEIKAKITEMYEAKKLSKSLLEIAKRGVEMAIEKDEQEAGKWINGEIEKLGVKIQ
;
A
#
# COMPACT_ATOMS: atom_id res chain seq x y z
N MET A 1 -7.31 18.41 31.63
CA MET A 1 -8.62 18.10 31.01
C MET A 1 -8.80 19.09 29.85
N GLN A 2 -8.95 18.62 28.61
CA GLN A 2 -9.27 19.46 27.47
C GLN A 2 -10.80 19.64 27.41
N TYR A 3 -11.28 20.84 27.13
CA TYR A 3 -12.71 21.10 26.94
C TYR A 3 -12.91 22.14 25.82
N SER A 4 -14.08 22.09 25.21
CA SER A 4 -14.54 23.07 24.25
C SER A 4 -15.94 23.57 24.61
N ILE A 5 -16.22 24.84 24.35
CA ILE A 5 -17.53 25.40 24.50
C ILE A 5 -18.13 25.60 23.12
N VAL A 6 -19.28 24.95 22.87
CA VAL A 6 -19.96 24.95 21.58
C VAL A 6 -21.37 25.45 21.76
N ASN A 7 -21.81 26.40 20.92
CA ASN A 7 -23.16 26.92 20.96
C ASN A 7 -24.16 25.99 20.24
N LEU A 8 -25.43 26.09 20.58
CA LEU A 8 -26.49 25.27 20.00
C LEU A 8 -26.61 25.39 18.47
N LYS A 9 -26.26 26.55 17.90
CA LYS A 9 -26.25 26.78 16.45
C LYS A 9 -25.25 25.86 15.77
N THR A 10 -24.04 25.79 16.28
CA THR A 10 -22.99 24.89 15.78
C THR A 10 -23.38 23.40 15.89
N VAL A 11 -24.08 23.03 16.98
CA VAL A 11 -24.63 21.66 17.10
C VAL A 11 -25.67 21.37 16.03
N LYS A 12 -26.57 22.33 15.74
CA LYS A 12 -27.61 22.18 14.72
C LYS A 12 -27.07 22.18 13.28
N GLU A 13 -25.88 22.70 13.04
CA GLU A 13 -25.25 22.72 11.72
C GLU A 13 -24.70 21.34 11.29
N ASN A 14 -24.51 20.39 12.21
CA ASN A 14 -24.11 19.03 11.84
C ASN A 14 -25.35 18.14 11.57
N SER A 15 -25.26 17.30 10.53
CA SER A 15 -26.39 16.52 10.02
C SER A 15 -26.98 15.53 11.03
N ASP A 16 -26.18 15.05 11.98
CA ASP A 16 -26.55 13.99 12.90
C ASP A 16 -26.85 14.51 14.32
N PHE A 17 -26.87 15.82 14.49
CA PHE A 17 -27.05 16.49 15.80
C PHE A 17 -26.13 15.90 16.90
N ARG A 18 -24.90 15.55 16.54
CA ARG A 18 -23.92 15.04 17.48
C ARG A 18 -23.61 16.06 18.57
N ILE A 19 -23.57 15.58 19.81
CA ILE A 19 -23.26 16.39 21.00
C ILE A 19 -22.10 15.81 21.81
N ASP A 20 -21.47 14.76 21.30
CA ASP A 20 -20.38 14.07 22.01
C ASP A 20 -19.10 14.92 22.02
N ALA A 21 -18.34 14.79 23.09
CA ALA A 21 -17.13 15.57 23.32
C ALA A 21 -16.02 15.27 22.28
N GLU A 22 -15.97 14.05 21.75
CA GLU A 22 -14.98 13.66 20.73
C GLU A 22 -15.23 14.41 19.42
N TYR A 23 -16.50 14.51 18.98
CA TYR A 23 -16.85 15.23 17.77
C TYR A 23 -16.50 16.73 17.84
N PHE A 24 -16.61 17.34 19.01
CA PHE A 24 -16.26 18.73 19.27
C PHE A 24 -14.88 18.89 19.91
N HIS A 25 -13.96 17.98 19.63
CA HIS A 25 -12.61 18.05 20.16
C HIS A 25 -11.93 19.38 19.78
N PRO A 26 -11.17 20.03 20.71
CA PRO A 26 -10.54 21.31 20.47
C PRO A 26 -9.67 21.37 19.21
N SER A 27 -8.92 20.30 18.88
CA SER A 27 -8.10 20.23 17.66
C SER A 27 -8.96 20.33 16.41
N LYS A 28 -10.10 19.60 16.31
CA LYS A 28 -11.04 19.70 15.18
C LYS A 28 -11.56 21.12 15.01
N LEU A 29 -12.02 21.72 16.12
CA LEU A 29 -12.58 23.08 16.10
C LEU A 29 -11.53 24.11 15.69
N ASN A 30 -10.28 23.95 16.14
CA ASN A 30 -9.17 24.81 15.74
C ASN A 30 -8.85 24.66 14.24
N SER A 31 -8.75 23.43 13.73
CA SER A 31 -8.50 23.17 12.31
C SER A 31 -9.64 23.74 11.43
N LEU A 32 -10.89 23.56 11.84
CA LEU A 32 -12.05 24.19 11.16
C LEU A 32 -11.98 25.72 11.20
N ARG A 33 -11.57 26.33 12.32
CA ARG A 33 -11.42 27.79 12.44
C ARG A 33 -10.35 28.30 11.48
N ILE A 34 -9.21 27.61 11.38
CA ILE A 34 -8.12 27.98 10.48
C ILE A 34 -8.60 27.90 9.02
N LEU A 35 -9.22 26.80 8.61
CA LEU A 35 -9.74 26.64 7.25
C LEU A 35 -10.88 27.62 6.92
N LYS A 36 -11.69 28.03 7.91
CA LYS A 36 -12.76 29.03 7.73
C LYS A 36 -12.23 30.47 7.65
N ASN A 37 -10.94 30.68 7.83
CA ASN A 37 -10.35 32.01 7.66
C ASN A 37 -10.17 32.27 6.14
N ASN A 38 -11.11 33.03 5.54
CA ASN A 38 -11.25 33.33 4.11
C ASN A 38 -11.66 32.12 3.21
N PRO A 39 -12.75 31.39 3.52
CA PRO A 39 -13.26 30.37 2.61
C PRO A 39 -13.89 31.05 1.38
N ILE A 40 -13.71 30.42 0.19
CA ILE A 40 -14.41 30.83 -1.02
C ILE A 40 -15.62 29.94 -1.25
N ILE A 41 -15.45 28.62 -1.04
CA ILE A 41 -16.41 27.60 -1.38
C ILE A 41 -16.19 26.37 -0.49
N PHE A 42 -17.20 25.54 -0.33
CA PHE A 42 -17.04 24.25 0.32
C PHE A 42 -16.69 23.15 -0.69
N LEU A 43 -16.00 22.09 -0.22
CA LEU A 43 -15.60 20.98 -1.09
C LEU A 43 -16.78 20.39 -1.86
N GLY A 44 -17.93 20.21 -1.20
CA GLY A 44 -19.16 19.69 -1.80
C GLY A 44 -19.79 20.59 -2.88
N ASP A 45 -19.43 21.88 -2.89
CA ASP A 45 -19.85 22.77 -3.98
C ASP A 45 -18.96 22.60 -5.21
N TYR A 46 -17.71 22.15 -5.03
CA TYR A 46 -16.71 22.00 -6.10
C TYR A 46 -16.67 20.58 -6.72
N VAL A 47 -16.97 19.54 -5.91
CA VAL A 47 -16.94 18.14 -6.36
C VAL A 47 -18.28 17.43 -6.17
N LEU A 48 -18.50 16.37 -6.94
CA LEU A 48 -19.58 15.40 -6.78
C LEU A 48 -19.08 14.22 -5.97
N SER A 49 -19.87 13.75 -5.00
CA SER A 49 -19.64 12.44 -4.38
C SER A 49 -20.37 11.36 -5.16
N ILE A 50 -19.62 10.46 -5.78
CA ILE A 50 -20.15 9.40 -6.64
C ILE A 50 -20.59 8.21 -5.79
N LYS A 51 -21.92 7.92 -5.83
CA LYS A 51 -22.55 6.84 -5.02
C LYS A 51 -22.88 5.58 -5.85
N ARG A 52 -22.49 5.52 -7.13
CA ARG A 52 -22.81 4.41 -8.01
C ARG A 52 -22.09 3.14 -7.53
N ASN A 53 -22.87 2.15 -7.16
CA ASN A 53 -22.41 0.81 -6.84
C ASN A 53 -22.90 -0.15 -7.93
N GLU A 54 -22.04 -1.11 -8.30
CA GLU A 54 -22.38 -2.18 -9.25
C GLU A 54 -21.58 -3.44 -8.93
N THR A 55 -22.10 -4.60 -9.33
CA THR A 55 -21.32 -5.84 -9.30
C THR A 55 -20.51 -5.93 -10.58
N PRO A 56 -19.19 -6.06 -10.51
CA PRO A 56 -18.35 -6.17 -11.69
C PRO A 56 -18.71 -7.38 -12.54
N LYS A 57 -18.85 -7.18 -13.86
CA LYS A 57 -19.20 -8.26 -14.82
C LYS A 57 -18.01 -8.63 -15.74
N ASP A 58 -17.09 -7.72 -15.92
CA ASP A 58 -15.96 -7.88 -16.84
C ASP A 58 -14.92 -8.87 -16.29
N SER A 59 -14.16 -9.53 -17.18
CA SER A 59 -13.11 -10.50 -16.80
C SER A 59 -11.81 -9.85 -16.35
N ASN A 60 -11.48 -8.67 -16.87
CA ASN A 60 -10.28 -7.90 -16.51
C ASN A 60 -10.70 -6.60 -15.80
N ILE A 61 -10.83 -6.67 -14.49
CA ILE A 61 -11.22 -5.53 -13.66
C ILE A 61 -10.17 -5.27 -12.59
N GLU A 62 -10.01 -4.00 -12.25
CA GLU A 62 -9.19 -3.57 -11.14
C GLU A 62 -10.08 -3.34 -9.91
N ILE A 63 -9.89 -4.15 -8.87
CA ILE A 63 -10.60 -4.03 -7.60
C ILE A 63 -9.61 -3.56 -6.53
N TYR A 64 -10.01 -2.58 -5.76
CA TYR A 64 -9.18 -1.95 -4.74
C TYR A 64 -9.86 -1.99 -3.38
N ASP A 65 -9.14 -2.46 -2.40
CA ASP A 65 -9.48 -2.33 -0.98
C ASP A 65 -9.02 -0.97 -0.41
N THR A 66 -9.30 -0.74 0.87
CA THR A 66 -8.93 0.53 1.51
C THR A 66 -7.42 0.72 1.61
N GLY A 67 -6.63 -0.36 1.70
CA GLY A 67 -5.17 -0.33 1.76
C GLY A 67 -4.53 0.27 0.51
N ALA A 68 -5.15 0.11 -0.66
CA ALA A 68 -4.63 0.63 -1.93
C ALA A 68 -4.49 2.18 -1.92
N ALA A 69 -5.29 2.88 -1.13
CA ALA A 69 -5.22 4.34 -1.04
C ALA A 69 -4.06 4.86 -0.15
N SER A 70 -3.34 3.98 0.53
CA SER A 70 -2.19 4.37 1.37
C SER A 70 -0.97 4.84 0.57
N SER A 71 -0.92 4.56 -0.73
CA SER A 71 0.10 5.07 -1.65
C SER A 71 -0.16 6.51 -2.12
N HIS A 72 -1.36 7.04 -1.89
CA HIS A 72 -1.87 8.35 -2.30
C HIS A 72 -1.97 8.59 -3.81
N ILE A 73 -1.36 7.77 -4.63
CA ILE A 73 -1.56 7.64 -6.08
C ILE A 73 -1.91 6.18 -6.35
N LEU A 74 -3.06 5.93 -6.95
CA LEU A 74 -3.51 4.57 -7.20
C LEU A 74 -2.64 3.90 -8.27
N THR A 75 -2.20 2.69 -8.00
CA THR A 75 -1.46 1.84 -8.96
C THR A 75 -2.40 0.81 -9.59
N LYS A 76 -2.01 0.20 -10.70
CA LYS A 76 -2.78 -0.91 -11.29
C LYS A 76 -2.76 -2.12 -10.36
N ASN A 77 -3.93 -2.69 -10.13
CA ASN A 77 -4.10 -3.90 -9.34
C ASN A 77 -5.03 -4.87 -10.08
N LEU A 78 -4.51 -6.02 -10.47
CA LEU A 78 -5.33 -7.07 -11.11
C LEU A 78 -6.01 -7.90 -10.03
N ALA A 79 -7.32 -7.78 -9.95
CA ALA A 79 -8.14 -8.50 -8.98
C ALA A 79 -8.12 -10.01 -9.17
N GLN A 80 -8.13 -10.73 -8.06
CA GLN A 80 -8.45 -12.15 -8.05
C GLN A 80 -9.95 -12.38 -8.31
N THR A 81 -10.28 -13.50 -8.94
CA THR A 81 -11.65 -13.84 -9.42
C THR A 81 -12.70 -13.89 -8.30
N GLU A 82 -12.29 -14.18 -7.07
CA GLU A 82 -13.18 -14.36 -5.91
C GLU A 82 -13.79 -13.06 -5.37
N GLU A 83 -13.22 -11.90 -5.67
CA GLU A 83 -13.70 -10.61 -5.20
C GLU A 83 -14.85 -10.01 -6.02
N ARG A 84 -15.24 -10.64 -7.13
CA ARG A 84 -16.20 -10.12 -8.11
C ARG A 84 -17.66 -10.24 -7.70
N THR A 85 -17.97 -10.98 -6.65
CA THR A 85 -19.35 -11.33 -6.28
C THR A 85 -20.08 -10.26 -5.47
N SER A 86 -19.37 -9.28 -4.91
CA SER A 86 -19.94 -8.24 -4.05
C SER A 86 -20.08 -6.90 -4.75
N LEU A 87 -21.03 -6.07 -4.26
CA LEU A 87 -21.21 -4.69 -4.73
C LEU A 87 -19.93 -3.88 -4.50
N LYS A 88 -19.47 -3.21 -5.55
CA LYS A 88 -18.30 -2.34 -5.52
C LYS A 88 -18.68 -0.93 -5.94
N ARG A 89 -18.01 0.06 -5.36
CA ARG A 89 -18.14 1.47 -5.77
C ARG A 89 -17.34 1.71 -7.03
N ARG A 90 -17.98 2.34 -8.03
CA ARG A 90 -17.33 2.62 -9.29
C ARG A 90 -16.62 3.97 -9.28
N ALA A 91 -15.36 3.97 -9.73
CA ALA A 91 -14.55 5.17 -9.95
C ALA A 91 -13.83 5.10 -11.31
N LYS A 92 -13.18 6.18 -11.69
CA LYS A 92 -12.40 6.30 -12.93
C LYS A 92 -11.22 7.26 -12.76
N GLY A 93 -10.33 7.28 -13.73
CA GLY A 93 -9.23 8.24 -13.80
C GLY A 93 -9.71 9.69 -13.67
N GLY A 94 -8.98 10.46 -12.89
CA GLY A 94 -9.32 11.84 -12.51
C GLY A 94 -10.15 11.97 -11.24
N ASP A 95 -10.69 10.87 -10.68
CA ASP A 95 -11.37 10.89 -9.39
C ASP A 95 -10.36 10.89 -8.23
N ILE A 96 -10.78 11.40 -7.07
CA ILE A 96 -10.07 11.23 -5.80
C ILE A 96 -10.89 10.30 -4.92
N ILE A 97 -10.23 9.37 -4.26
CA ILE A 97 -10.85 8.44 -3.32
C ILE A 97 -10.36 8.69 -1.91
N ILE A 98 -11.27 8.55 -0.97
CA ILE A 98 -10.95 8.68 0.46
C ILE A 98 -11.71 7.62 1.24
N SER A 99 -11.00 6.80 2.03
CA SER A 99 -11.60 5.82 2.91
C SER A 99 -12.25 6.50 4.10
N ARG A 100 -13.54 6.24 4.32
CA ARG A 100 -14.23 6.70 5.53
C ARG A 100 -13.90 5.85 6.76
N LEU A 101 -13.39 4.63 6.52
CA LEU A 101 -13.04 3.66 7.56
C LEU A 101 -11.68 3.99 8.14
N ARG A 102 -11.58 4.04 9.47
CA ARG A 102 -10.33 4.27 10.20
C ARG A 102 -9.56 5.49 9.68
N PRO A 103 -10.10 6.70 9.81
CA PRO A 103 -9.51 7.92 9.22
C PRO A 103 -8.06 8.16 9.67
N TYR A 104 -7.64 7.64 10.82
CA TYR A 104 -6.25 7.71 11.27
C TYR A 104 -5.24 7.04 10.32
N LEU A 105 -5.68 6.19 9.40
CA LEU A 105 -4.83 5.60 8.35
C LEU A 105 -4.57 6.54 7.18
N LYS A 106 -5.24 7.70 7.12
CA LYS A 106 -5.06 8.75 6.10
C LYS A 106 -5.13 8.23 4.65
N GLN A 107 -6.05 7.29 4.40
CA GLN A 107 -6.20 6.59 3.11
C GLN A 107 -6.93 7.47 2.09
N VAL A 108 -6.19 8.36 1.45
CA VAL A 108 -6.61 9.27 0.39
C VAL A 108 -5.74 9.01 -0.83
N ALA A 109 -6.34 8.82 -2.03
CA ALA A 109 -5.56 8.68 -3.25
C ALA A 109 -6.22 9.34 -4.47
N TYR A 110 -5.39 9.84 -5.37
CA TYR A 110 -5.79 10.23 -6.71
C TYR A 110 -5.76 9.02 -7.64
N ILE A 111 -6.78 8.88 -8.49
CA ILE A 111 -6.82 7.85 -9.54
C ILE A 111 -6.22 8.44 -10.81
N PRO A 112 -5.04 7.97 -11.25
CA PRO A 112 -4.42 8.44 -12.49
C PRO A 112 -5.31 8.26 -13.70
N THR A 113 -5.24 9.17 -14.66
CA THR A 113 -6.10 9.19 -15.86
C THR A 113 -5.94 7.98 -16.78
N PHE A 114 -4.86 7.22 -16.65
CA PHE A 114 -4.65 5.98 -17.40
C PHE A 114 -5.44 4.77 -16.83
N ILE A 115 -6.13 4.94 -15.69
CA ILE A 115 -7.03 3.94 -15.11
C ILE A 115 -8.46 4.27 -15.57
N ASP A 116 -8.96 3.58 -16.57
CA ASP A 116 -10.29 3.84 -17.13
C ASP A 116 -11.43 3.51 -16.16
N LYS A 117 -11.31 2.38 -15.49
CA LYS A 117 -12.32 1.86 -14.56
C LYS A 117 -11.62 1.31 -13.31
N ALA A 118 -12.10 1.74 -12.16
CA ALA A 118 -11.71 1.19 -10.86
C ALA A 118 -12.95 0.77 -10.07
N TYR A 119 -12.88 -0.40 -9.45
CA TYR A 119 -13.91 -0.90 -8.54
C TYR A 119 -13.34 -0.90 -7.13
N LEU A 120 -14.01 -0.20 -6.24
CA LEU A 120 -13.57 0.04 -4.87
C LEU A 120 -14.49 -0.64 -3.87
N THR A 121 -14.00 -0.93 -2.68
CA THR A 121 -14.91 -1.27 -1.58
C THR A 121 -15.88 -0.11 -1.32
N THR A 122 -17.06 -0.39 -0.79
CA THR A 122 -18.08 0.62 -0.48
C THR A 122 -17.67 1.57 0.66
N GLU A 123 -16.52 1.31 1.29
CA GLU A 123 -15.95 2.18 2.32
C GLU A 123 -15.30 3.47 1.77
N PHE A 124 -15.15 3.57 0.44
CA PHE A 124 -14.62 4.79 -0.18
C PHE A 124 -15.72 5.82 -0.50
N PHE A 125 -15.44 7.08 -0.19
CA PHE A 125 -16.04 8.21 -0.91
C PHE A 125 -15.23 8.44 -2.20
N VAL A 126 -15.93 8.71 -3.29
CA VAL A 126 -15.33 8.99 -4.61
C VAL A 126 -15.69 10.42 -5.00
N LEU A 127 -14.69 11.28 -5.06
CA LEU A 127 -14.85 12.69 -5.40
C LEU A 127 -14.52 12.91 -6.88
N ARG A 128 -15.43 13.52 -7.61
CA ARG A 128 -15.31 13.85 -9.02
C ARG A 128 -15.56 15.31 -9.27
N SER A 129 -14.81 15.94 -10.16
CA SER A 129 -15.05 17.32 -10.59
C SER A 129 -16.47 17.51 -11.13
N LYS A 130 -17.15 18.59 -10.73
CA LYS A 130 -18.44 19.02 -11.32
C LYS A 130 -18.23 19.52 -12.75
N ASP A 131 -17.18 20.28 -13.00
CA ASP A 131 -16.91 21.00 -14.26
C ASP A 131 -15.91 20.31 -15.17
N LYS A 132 -15.61 19.02 -14.92
CA LYS A 132 -14.61 18.21 -15.66
C LYS A 132 -13.19 18.78 -15.60
N GLU A 133 -12.90 19.62 -14.63
CA GLU A 133 -11.57 20.15 -14.39
C GLU A 133 -10.66 19.10 -13.70
N ASN A 134 -9.34 19.33 -13.78
CA ASN A 134 -8.38 18.55 -13.00
C ASN A 134 -8.45 18.95 -11.53
N ILE A 135 -8.90 18.02 -10.69
CA ILE A 135 -9.03 18.19 -9.24
C ILE A 135 -7.88 17.58 -8.45
N SER A 136 -6.82 17.10 -9.11
CA SER A 136 -5.72 16.40 -8.44
C SER A 136 -5.04 17.22 -7.34
N PHE A 137 -5.07 18.57 -7.44
CA PHE A 137 -4.57 19.48 -6.41
C PHE A 137 -5.27 19.34 -5.04
N LEU A 138 -6.48 18.76 -5.01
CA LEU A 138 -7.18 18.47 -3.77
C LEU A 138 -6.58 17.27 -3.01
N THR A 139 -5.79 16.41 -3.68
CA THR A 139 -5.15 15.26 -3.01
C THR A 139 -4.22 15.72 -1.89
N PRO A 140 -3.21 16.59 -2.12
CA PRO A 140 -2.38 17.11 -1.03
C PRO A 140 -3.18 17.92 0.00
N PHE A 141 -4.24 18.66 -0.39
CA PHE A 141 -5.12 19.33 0.55
C PHE A 141 -5.80 18.35 1.51
N LEU A 142 -6.39 17.28 0.98
CA LEU A 142 -7.06 16.25 1.78
C LEU A 142 -6.08 15.50 2.71
N LEU A 143 -4.79 15.51 2.40
CA LEU A 143 -3.73 14.92 3.22
C LEU A 143 -3.17 15.85 4.30
N THR A 144 -3.51 17.15 4.29
CA THR A 144 -3.05 18.11 5.31
C THR A 144 -3.48 17.69 6.71
N GLU A 145 -2.69 18.07 7.71
CA GLU A 145 -3.03 17.80 9.11
C GLU A 145 -4.38 18.43 9.50
N PHE A 146 -4.70 19.62 9.01
CA PHE A 146 -5.97 20.28 9.25
C PHE A 146 -7.17 19.42 8.84
N VAL A 147 -7.14 18.88 7.62
CA VAL A 147 -8.22 18.04 7.11
C VAL A 147 -8.25 16.70 7.86
N GLN A 148 -7.10 16.08 8.06
CA GLN A 148 -7.02 14.78 8.75
C GLN A 148 -7.51 14.86 10.21
N GLU A 149 -7.22 15.94 10.94
CA GLU A 149 -7.77 16.20 12.27
C GLU A 149 -9.30 16.32 12.25
N ILE A 150 -9.85 17.04 11.27
CA ILE A 150 -11.30 17.20 11.14
C ILE A 150 -11.98 15.85 10.91
N LEU A 151 -11.45 15.02 10.03
CA LEU A 151 -12.01 13.72 9.70
C LEU A 151 -11.80 12.71 10.85
N PHE A 152 -10.65 12.74 11.52
CA PHE A 152 -10.36 11.89 12.66
C PHE A 152 -11.36 12.12 13.80
N TRP A 153 -11.56 13.36 14.22
CA TRP A 153 -12.53 13.69 15.28
C TRP A 153 -13.99 13.71 14.79
N GLY A 154 -14.21 13.64 13.47
CA GLY A 154 -15.52 13.43 12.85
C GLY A 154 -16.02 11.98 12.90
N GLN A 155 -15.15 11.02 13.23
CA GLN A 155 -15.48 9.61 13.22
C GLN A 155 -16.46 9.22 14.35
N GLY A 156 -17.17 8.10 14.13
CA GLY A 156 -18.03 7.44 15.11
C GLY A 156 -17.94 5.92 14.98
N GLY A 157 -18.29 5.20 16.03
CA GLY A 157 -18.20 3.74 16.10
C GLY A 157 -16.93 3.26 16.79
N THR A 158 -17.04 2.13 17.51
CA THR A 158 -15.97 1.62 18.41
C THR A 158 -14.98 0.68 17.71
N GLN A 159 -15.46 -0.33 16.99
CA GLN A 159 -14.57 -1.33 16.36
C GLN A 159 -14.10 -0.94 14.96
N HIS A 160 -14.94 -0.24 14.21
CA HIS A 160 -14.70 0.19 12.84
C HIS A 160 -15.11 1.66 12.69
N PRO A 161 -14.34 2.60 13.26
CA PRO A 161 -14.71 4.01 13.26
C PRO A 161 -14.77 4.56 11.83
N ARG A 162 -15.80 5.36 11.54
CA ARG A 162 -16.05 5.98 10.25
C ARG A 162 -16.45 7.43 10.41
N PHE A 163 -15.93 8.30 9.57
CA PHE A 163 -16.45 9.67 9.47
C PHE A 163 -17.59 9.74 8.44
N GLN A 164 -18.40 10.78 8.55
CA GLN A 164 -19.55 10.97 7.70
C GLN A 164 -19.21 11.80 6.45
N GLU A 165 -19.95 11.58 5.37
CA GLU A 165 -19.81 12.35 4.13
C GLU A 165 -19.97 13.86 4.35
N TYR A 166 -20.84 14.23 5.28
CA TYR A 166 -21.06 15.61 5.68
C TYR A 166 -19.77 16.32 6.13
N ASP A 167 -18.96 15.67 6.99
CA ASP A 167 -17.70 16.27 7.45
C ASP A 167 -16.71 16.50 6.30
N LEU A 168 -16.71 15.63 5.30
CA LEU A 168 -15.87 15.75 4.10
C LEU A 168 -16.35 16.87 3.18
N LEU A 169 -17.63 16.87 2.80
CA LEU A 169 -18.15 17.82 1.81
C LEU A 169 -18.25 19.25 2.33
N ASN A 170 -18.30 19.45 3.65
CA ASN A 170 -18.28 20.77 4.28
C ASN A 170 -16.86 21.28 4.62
N LEU A 171 -15.81 20.67 4.10
CA LEU A 171 -14.45 21.20 4.22
C LEU A 171 -14.34 22.54 3.45
N PRO A 172 -13.91 23.62 4.12
CA PRO A 172 -13.73 24.91 3.46
C PRO A 172 -12.52 24.88 2.53
N LEU A 173 -12.67 25.38 1.31
CA LEU A 173 -11.59 25.64 0.36
C LEU A 173 -11.30 27.14 0.32
N THR A 174 -10.05 27.53 0.57
CA THR A 174 -9.62 28.93 0.63
C THR A 174 -9.07 29.41 -0.72
N LYS A 175 -9.00 30.72 -0.91
CA LYS A 175 -8.38 31.34 -2.10
C LYS A 175 -6.94 30.86 -2.31
N ASN A 176 -6.18 30.78 -1.23
CA ASN A 176 -4.76 30.39 -1.28
C ASN A 176 -4.54 28.99 -1.84
N ILE A 177 -5.47 28.03 -1.56
CA ILE A 177 -5.41 26.69 -2.15
C ILE A 177 -5.61 26.73 -3.66
N PHE A 178 -6.56 27.55 -4.14
CA PHE A 178 -6.78 27.74 -5.58
C PHE A 178 -5.61 28.45 -6.27
N GLY A 179 -4.91 29.37 -5.59
CA GLY A 179 -3.70 30.00 -6.10
C GLY A 179 -2.56 29.01 -6.37
N LEU A 180 -2.51 27.91 -5.61
CA LEU A 180 -1.54 26.83 -5.82
C LEU A 180 -2.02 25.73 -6.80
N LYS A 181 -3.27 25.78 -7.28
CA LYS A 181 -3.90 24.72 -8.10
C LYS A 181 -3.01 24.25 -9.24
N GLU A 182 -2.41 25.15 -9.99
CA GLU A 182 -1.62 24.80 -11.16
C GLU A 182 -0.35 24.01 -10.78
N ILE A 183 0.44 24.51 -9.83
CA ILE A 183 1.67 23.84 -9.39
C ILE A 183 1.36 22.50 -8.73
N LEU A 184 0.31 22.41 -7.91
CA LEU A 184 -0.08 21.16 -7.27
C LEU A 184 -0.56 20.10 -8.28
N ASN A 185 -1.34 20.50 -9.30
CA ASN A 185 -1.73 19.58 -10.39
C ASN A 185 -0.51 19.06 -11.14
N LYS A 186 0.48 19.90 -11.42
CA LYS A 186 1.75 19.47 -12.04
C LYS A 186 2.52 18.49 -11.15
N ILE A 187 2.60 18.75 -9.85
CA ILE A 187 3.25 17.84 -8.90
C ILE A 187 2.56 16.48 -8.92
N VAL A 188 1.23 16.44 -8.74
CA VAL A 188 0.48 15.17 -8.72
C VAL A 188 0.60 14.45 -10.07
N SER A 189 0.59 15.16 -11.20
CA SER A 189 0.85 14.58 -12.51
C SER A 189 2.24 13.94 -12.60
N LYS A 190 3.28 14.59 -12.06
CA LYS A 190 4.63 14.02 -11.99
C LYS A 190 4.65 12.78 -11.08
N CYS A 191 3.96 12.81 -9.95
CA CYS A 191 3.81 11.64 -9.08
C CYS A 191 3.17 10.45 -9.82
N CYS A 192 2.11 10.69 -10.61
CA CYS A 192 1.48 9.64 -11.43
C CYS A 192 2.45 9.04 -12.45
N LYS A 193 3.27 9.86 -13.11
CA LYS A 193 4.29 9.38 -14.05
C LYS A 193 5.35 8.51 -13.36
N LEU A 194 5.84 8.94 -12.20
CA LEU A 194 6.84 8.21 -11.42
C LEU A 194 6.29 6.86 -10.91
N VAL A 195 5.05 6.83 -10.48
CA VAL A 195 4.39 5.59 -10.05
C VAL A 195 4.24 4.62 -11.24
N LEU A 196 3.80 5.09 -12.40
CA LEU A 196 3.70 4.27 -13.61
C LEU A 196 5.07 3.74 -14.06
N GLU A 197 6.11 4.58 -14.03
CA GLU A 197 7.49 4.20 -14.32
C GLU A 197 7.99 3.10 -13.36
N SER A 198 7.71 3.26 -12.07
CA SER A 198 8.03 2.27 -11.06
C SER A 198 7.37 0.92 -11.33
N ASP A 199 6.07 0.89 -11.65
CA ASP A 199 5.37 -0.36 -11.97
C ASP A 199 5.93 -1.01 -13.24
N HIS A 200 6.32 -0.21 -14.22
CA HIS A 200 6.96 -0.70 -15.45
C HIS A 200 8.35 -1.30 -15.18
N LEU A 201 9.18 -0.66 -14.35
CA LEU A 201 10.50 -1.16 -13.97
C LEU A 201 10.40 -2.51 -13.22
N TYR A 202 9.42 -2.63 -12.31
CA TYR A 202 9.16 -3.91 -11.63
C TYR A 202 8.76 -5.00 -12.64
N SER A 203 7.83 -4.70 -13.53
CA SER A 203 7.37 -5.63 -14.57
C SER A 203 8.52 -6.05 -15.51
N GLN A 204 9.41 -5.13 -15.87
CA GLN A 204 10.60 -5.45 -16.66
C GLN A 204 11.55 -6.39 -15.91
N ALA A 205 11.78 -6.17 -14.61
CA ALA A 205 12.63 -7.04 -13.80
C ALA A 205 12.04 -8.47 -13.70
N GLU A 206 10.72 -8.56 -13.50
CA GLU A 206 10.00 -9.83 -13.47
C GLU A 206 10.06 -10.56 -14.80
N GLN A 207 9.74 -9.88 -15.91
CA GLN A 207 9.79 -10.46 -17.25
C GLN A 207 11.19 -10.90 -17.65
N PHE A 208 12.21 -10.08 -17.31
CA PHE A 208 13.60 -10.42 -17.57
C PHE A 208 14.00 -11.71 -16.82
N LEU A 209 13.68 -11.82 -15.54
CA LEU A 209 13.93 -13.02 -14.75
C LEU A 209 13.20 -14.25 -15.33
N LEU A 210 11.91 -14.11 -15.61
CA LEU A 210 11.11 -15.23 -16.16
C LEU A 210 11.58 -15.66 -17.56
N SER A 211 12.06 -14.72 -18.38
CA SER A 211 12.67 -15.01 -19.70
C SER A 211 13.97 -15.80 -19.53
N GLU A 212 14.84 -15.38 -18.61
CA GLU A 212 16.10 -16.08 -18.30
C GLU A 212 15.85 -17.54 -17.83
N LEU A 213 14.75 -17.76 -17.12
CA LEU A 213 14.34 -19.09 -16.66
C LEU A 213 13.56 -19.90 -17.71
N GLY A 214 13.24 -19.31 -18.89
CA GLY A 214 12.38 -19.95 -19.90
C GLY A 214 10.94 -20.15 -19.44
N LEU A 215 10.48 -19.32 -18.48
CA LEU A 215 9.18 -19.44 -17.83
C LEU A 215 8.21 -18.31 -18.20
N LEU A 216 8.56 -17.42 -19.12
CA LEU A 216 7.75 -16.22 -19.43
C LEU A 216 6.29 -16.59 -19.76
N ASP A 217 6.09 -17.53 -20.67
CA ASP A 217 4.76 -17.97 -21.13
C ASP A 217 4.17 -19.14 -20.34
N TRP A 218 4.90 -19.65 -19.34
CA TRP A 218 4.41 -20.76 -18.53
C TRP A 218 3.23 -20.33 -17.67
N LYS A 219 2.15 -21.13 -17.69
CA LYS A 219 0.93 -20.91 -16.89
C LYS A 219 0.59 -22.15 -16.09
N PRO A 220 0.29 -22.02 -14.79
CA PRO A 220 -0.11 -23.15 -13.98
C PRO A 220 -1.45 -23.71 -14.47
N LYS A 221 -1.53 -25.05 -14.59
CA LYS A 221 -2.78 -25.76 -14.90
C LYS A 221 -3.29 -26.46 -13.65
N HIS A 222 -4.53 -26.17 -13.27
CA HIS A 222 -5.18 -26.94 -12.21
C HIS A 222 -5.67 -28.29 -12.79
N THR A 223 -5.31 -29.38 -12.13
CA THR A 223 -5.70 -30.73 -12.53
C THR A 223 -6.76 -31.25 -11.56
N LEU A 224 -7.96 -31.56 -12.07
CA LEU A 224 -9.08 -31.99 -11.22
C LEU A 224 -8.87 -33.38 -10.59
N ALA A 225 -8.16 -34.28 -11.28
CA ALA A 225 -7.88 -35.63 -10.79
C ALA A 225 -6.47 -36.05 -11.18
N PHE A 226 -5.72 -36.60 -10.25
CA PHE A 226 -4.38 -37.14 -10.45
C PHE A 226 -4.12 -38.29 -9.44
N VAL A 227 -3.13 -39.10 -9.72
CA VAL A 227 -2.74 -40.24 -8.87
C VAL A 227 -1.37 -39.95 -8.24
N LYS A 228 -1.23 -40.25 -6.96
CA LYS A 228 0.04 -40.23 -6.23
C LYS A 228 0.25 -41.56 -5.54
N ASN A 229 1.52 -41.98 -5.40
CA ASN A 229 1.86 -43.17 -4.64
C ASN A 229 1.72 -42.90 -3.14
N PHE A 230 1.32 -43.88 -2.39
CA PHE A 230 1.23 -43.76 -0.92
C PHE A 230 2.60 -43.41 -0.30
N SER A 231 3.69 -43.90 -0.86
CA SER A 231 5.05 -43.54 -0.43
C SER A 231 5.35 -42.04 -0.55
N ASP A 232 4.72 -41.32 -1.51
CA ASP A 232 4.91 -39.90 -1.67
C ASP A 232 4.19 -39.12 -0.55
N THR A 233 2.99 -39.60 -0.15
CA THR A 233 2.25 -39.00 0.98
C THR A 233 2.95 -39.25 2.31
N GLN A 234 3.56 -40.41 2.50
CA GLN A 234 4.37 -40.72 3.68
C GLN A 234 5.62 -39.82 3.77
N LYS A 235 6.36 -39.63 2.68
CA LYS A 235 7.53 -38.73 2.63
C LYS A 235 7.18 -37.28 2.89
N ALA A 236 6.03 -36.84 2.40
CA ALA A 236 5.57 -35.49 2.57
C ALA A 236 4.87 -35.22 3.94
N GLU A 237 4.53 -36.31 4.66
CA GLU A 237 3.70 -36.29 5.87
C GLU A 237 2.36 -35.53 5.65
N ARG A 238 1.84 -35.62 4.41
CA ARG A 238 0.63 -34.91 3.96
C ARG A 238 -0.20 -35.79 3.01
N MET A 239 -1.53 -35.58 3.04
CA MET A 239 -2.50 -36.27 2.18
C MET A 239 -3.44 -35.33 1.44
N ASP A 240 -3.28 -34.03 1.58
CA ASP A 240 -4.16 -33.04 0.96
C ASP A 240 -3.88 -32.89 -0.55
N ALA A 241 -4.96 -32.89 -1.35
CA ALA A 241 -4.87 -32.88 -2.81
C ALA A 241 -4.23 -31.59 -3.37
N GLU A 242 -4.37 -30.44 -2.70
CA GLU A 242 -3.76 -29.19 -3.18
C GLU A 242 -2.23 -29.28 -3.14
N TYR A 243 -1.64 -29.82 -2.09
CA TYR A 243 -0.18 -30.00 -1.99
C TYR A 243 0.42 -30.81 -3.14
N PHE A 244 -0.31 -31.84 -3.61
CA PHE A 244 0.14 -32.73 -4.65
C PHE A 244 -0.28 -32.33 -6.07
N GLN A 245 -0.83 -31.13 -6.26
CA GLN A 245 -1.17 -30.64 -7.59
C GLN A 245 0.04 -30.68 -8.53
N PRO A 246 -0.10 -31.25 -9.75
CA PRO A 246 1.01 -31.38 -10.71
C PRO A 246 1.70 -30.06 -11.05
N LYS A 247 0.96 -28.95 -11.08
CA LYS A 247 1.48 -27.59 -11.32
C LYS A 247 2.67 -27.22 -10.43
N TYR A 248 2.71 -27.72 -9.19
CA TYR A 248 3.81 -27.45 -8.25
C TYR A 248 5.06 -28.25 -8.57
N GLU A 249 4.92 -29.48 -9.05
CA GLU A 249 6.04 -30.27 -9.50
C GLU A 249 6.62 -29.72 -10.81
N GLU A 250 5.73 -29.33 -11.74
CA GLU A 250 6.12 -28.73 -13.03
C GLU A 250 7.01 -27.51 -12.85
N ILE A 251 6.65 -26.56 -11.96
CA ILE A 251 7.44 -25.35 -11.73
C ILE A 251 8.78 -25.69 -11.05
N ILE A 252 8.80 -26.62 -10.08
CA ILE A 252 10.02 -27.04 -9.41
C ILE A 252 10.98 -27.72 -10.40
N GLU A 253 10.48 -28.60 -11.24
CA GLU A 253 11.30 -29.29 -12.27
C GLU A 253 11.81 -28.31 -13.34
N ALA A 254 11.03 -27.29 -13.69
CA ALA A 254 11.48 -26.23 -14.59
C ALA A 254 12.64 -25.41 -13.96
N VAL A 255 12.56 -25.08 -12.68
CA VAL A 255 13.65 -24.40 -11.95
C VAL A 255 14.90 -25.27 -11.89
N LYS A 256 14.75 -26.60 -11.62
CA LYS A 256 15.89 -27.54 -11.56
C LYS A 256 16.63 -27.69 -12.88
N LYS A 257 15.94 -27.43 -14.02
CA LYS A 257 16.56 -27.49 -15.36
C LYS A 257 17.34 -26.22 -15.73
N TYR A 258 17.31 -25.19 -14.87
CA TYR A 258 18.04 -23.96 -15.15
C TYR A 258 19.55 -24.21 -15.29
N LYS A 259 20.17 -23.61 -16.31
CA LYS A 259 21.60 -23.82 -16.66
C LYS A 259 22.59 -23.53 -15.53
N GLY A 260 22.25 -22.56 -14.65
CA GLY A 260 23.07 -22.21 -13.48
C GLY A 260 22.93 -23.17 -12.30
N GLY A 261 22.06 -24.17 -12.41
CA GLY A 261 21.69 -25.07 -11.33
C GLY A 261 20.69 -24.44 -10.37
N TYR A 262 20.45 -25.11 -9.27
CA TYR A 262 19.46 -24.70 -8.27
C TYR A 262 19.97 -24.98 -6.85
N ASP A 263 19.29 -24.43 -5.85
CA ASP A 263 19.48 -24.76 -4.45
C ASP A 263 18.18 -24.54 -3.68
N GLU A 264 18.09 -25.10 -2.48
CA GLU A 264 16.99 -24.82 -1.57
C GLU A 264 17.16 -23.45 -0.90
N LEU A 265 16.05 -22.74 -0.68
CA LEU A 265 16.05 -21.41 -0.05
C LEU A 265 16.78 -21.42 1.30
N GLY A 266 16.59 -22.49 2.10
CA GLY A 266 17.28 -22.65 3.38
C GLY A 266 18.81 -22.65 3.29
N ASN A 267 19.38 -23.02 2.13
CA ASN A 267 20.82 -22.97 1.87
C ASN A 267 21.28 -21.63 1.29
N LEU A 268 20.35 -20.85 0.73
CA LEU A 268 20.64 -19.58 0.07
C LEU A 268 20.48 -18.38 1.00
N VAL A 269 19.64 -18.49 2.04
CA VAL A 269 19.33 -17.39 2.94
C VAL A 269 19.50 -17.79 4.40
N LYS A 270 19.71 -16.77 5.24
CA LYS A 270 19.61 -16.91 6.69
C LYS A 270 18.20 -16.45 7.12
N ILE A 271 17.47 -17.32 7.77
CA ILE A 271 16.14 -17.04 8.31
C ILE A 271 16.28 -16.56 9.75
N ASN A 272 15.90 -15.30 10.01
CA ASN A 272 15.86 -14.75 11.35
C ASN A 272 14.43 -14.88 11.92
N ASP A 273 14.24 -15.91 12.75
CA ASP A 273 12.97 -16.22 13.41
C ASP A 273 13.00 -16.00 14.94
N LYS A 274 14.06 -15.35 15.44
CA LYS A 274 14.20 -15.04 16.86
C LYS A 274 13.21 -13.95 17.28
N ASN A 275 12.46 -14.22 18.33
CA ASN A 275 11.61 -13.23 18.94
C ASN A 275 12.44 -12.24 19.76
N PHE A 276 12.15 -10.97 19.55
CA PHE A 276 12.66 -9.85 20.32
C PHE A 276 11.57 -9.34 21.26
N THR A 277 11.93 -8.98 22.48
CA THR A 277 11.01 -8.32 23.40
C THR A 277 11.29 -6.81 23.40
N PRO A 278 10.35 -6.00 22.90
CA PRO A 278 10.49 -4.54 22.95
C PRO A 278 10.58 -4.06 24.40
N LYS A 279 11.37 -3.02 24.62
CA LYS A 279 11.48 -2.37 25.94
C LYS A 279 10.39 -1.29 26.04
N ASP A 280 9.72 -1.23 27.18
CA ASP A 280 8.50 -0.42 27.40
C ASP A 280 8.68 1.07 27.02
N ASN A 281 9.82 1.66 27.34
CA ASN A 281 10.10 3.08 27.17
C ASN A 281 10.91 3.42 25.90
N GLU A 282 11.14 2.46 25.00
CA GLU A 282 11.78 2.70 23.72
C GLU A 282 10.74 2.80 22.61
N GLN A 283 10.93 3.71 21.66
CA GLN A 283 10.09 3.83 20.47
C GLN A 283 10.56 2.86 19.39
N TYR A 284 9.57 2.23 18.71
CA TYR A 284 9.77 1.27 17.64
C TYR A 284 8.89 1.60 16.44
N LYS A 285 9.43 1.40 15.24
CA LYS A 285 8.69 1.40 13.98
C LYS A 285 8.18 -0.01 13.72
N TYR A 286 6.87 -0.19 13.75
CA TYR A 286 6.23 -1.48 13.56
C TYR A 286 5.61 -1.62 12.19
N ILE A 287 6.00 -2.68 11.47
CA ILE A 287 5.54 -3.04 10.13
C ILE A 287 4.60 -4.23 10.23
N GLU A 288 3.40 -4.10 9.70
CA GLU A 288 2.42 -5.17 9.59
C GLU A 288 2.04 -5.46 8.12
N LEU A 289 1.22 -6.50 7.88
CA LEU A 289 0.84 -6.92 6.52
C LEU A 289 0.20 -5.79 5.71
N ALA A 290 -0.61 -4.97 6.33
CA ALA A 290 -1.29 -3.82 5.70
C ALA A 290 -0.32 -2.74 5.19
N ASN A 291 0.95 -2.75 5.65
CA ASN A 291 1.96 -1.79 5.21
C ASN A 291 2.70 -2.22 3.94
N ILE A 292 2.47 -3.44 3.43
CA ILE A 292 3.19 -3.99 2.28
C ILE A 292 2.33 -3.91 1.02
N SER A 293 2.84 -3.25 0.00
CA SER A 293 2.21 -3.14 -1.31
C SER A 293 2.45 -4.38 -2.20
N SER A 294 1.65 -4.49 -3.26
CA SER A 294 1.74 -5.59 -4.25
C SER A 294 3.10 -5.69 -4.93
N ASN A 295 3.88 -4.61 -5.03
CA ASN A 295 5.20 -4.59 -5.67
C ASN A 295 6.37 -4.65 -4.67
N GLY A 296 6.11 -5.01 -3.41
CA GLY A 296 7.16 -5.24 -2.40
C GLY A 296 7.68 -3.98 -1.72
N GLU A 297 6.93 -2.90 -1.76
CA GLU A 297 7.24 -1.67 -1.04
C GLU A 297 6.58 -1.64 0.34
N ILE A 298 7.24 -0.99 1.29
CA ILE A 298 6.66 -0.68 2.59
C ILE A 298 6.08 0.73 2.56
N ASN A 299 4.74 0.82 2.59
CA ASN A 299 3.99 2.08 2.46
C ASN A 299 3.81 2.83 3.79
N GLY A 300 4.44 2.37 4.87
CA GLY A 300 4.38 3.01 6.16
C GLY A 300 4.68 2.07 7.31
N TYR A 301 4.59 2.60 8.50
CA TYR A 301 4.76 1.88 9.76
C TYR A 301 3.95 2.60 10.85
N THR A 302 3.68 1.91 11.94
CA THR A 302 3.18 2.54 13.17
C THR A 302 4.36 2.80 14.10
N GLU A 303 4.41 3.97 14.73
CA GLU A 303 5.47 4.30 15.67
C GLU A 303 4.88 4.41 17.08
N ASN A 304 5.27 3.47 17.96
CA ASN A 304 4.73 3.33 19.32
C ASN A 304 5.83 2.99 20.30
N PHE A 305 5.59 3.28 21.58
CA PHE A 305 6.42 2.76 22.66
C PHE A 305 6.25 1.24 22.79
N GLY A 306 7.28 0.57 23.32
CA GLY A 306 7.30 -0.90 23.38
C GLY A 306 6.12 -1.52 24.14
N ASN A 307 5.61 -0.86 25.19
CA ASN A 307 4.44 -1.27 25.97
C ASN A 307 3.10 -1.10 25.20
N GLU A 308 3.07 -0.27 24.15
CA GLU A 308 1.89 -0.02 23.31
C GLU A 308 1.85 -0.91 22.06
N LEU A 309 2.96 -1.59 21.77
CA LEU A 309 3.07 -2.42 20.57
C LEU A 309 2.16 -3.67 20.66
N PRO A 310 1.58 -4.11 19.54
CA PRO A 310 0.89 -5.39 19.48
C PRO A 310 1.80 -6.55 19.91
N SER A 311 1.25 -7.56 20.56
CA SER A 311 1.99 -8.75 21.02
C SER A 311 2.78 -9.47 19.91
N ARG A 312 2.39 -9.27 18.65
CA ARG A 312 3.05 -9.82 17.45
C ARG A 312 4.24 -9.00 16.96
N ALA A 313 4.52 -7.81 17.46
CA ALA A 313 5.67 -6.97 17.08
C ALA A 313 6.97 -7.52 17.69
N ARG A 314 7.52 -8.60 17.12
CA ARG A 314 8.60 -9.39 17.73
C ARG A 314 9.79 -9.67 16.81
N ARG A 315 9.72 -9.37 15.50
CA ARG A 315 10.79 -9.66 14.55
C ARG A 315 11.58 -8.39 14.25
N LYS A 316 12.86 -8.36 14.61
CA LYS A 316 13.76 -7.25 14.20
C LYS A 316 14.02 -7.31 12.71
N VAL A 317 14.03 -6.16 12.08
CA VAL A 317 14.38 -5.96 10.67
C VAL A 317 15.45 -4.89 10.53
N GLN A 318 16.28 -5.03 9.51
CA GLN A 318 17.33 -4.07 9.14
C GLN A 318 17.37 -3.90 7.63
N LYS A 319 18.03 -2.86 7.17
CA LYS A 319 18.21 -2.61 5.73
C LYS A 319 18.85 -3.82 5.03
N GLY A 320 18.28 -4.20 3.89
CA GLY A 320 18.67 -5.38 3.12
C GLY A 320 17.96 -6.69 3.51
N ASP A 321 17.20 -6.70 4.61
CA ASP A 321 16.35 -7.85 4.93
C ASP A 321 15.13 -7.89 4.02
N LEU A 322 14.69 -9.11 3.68
CA LEU A 322 13.39 -9.37 3.07
C LEU A 322 12.42 -9.85 4.14
N VAL A 323 11.21 -9.30 4.17
CA VAL A 323 10.09 -9.82 4.96
C VAL A 323 9.15 -10.58 4.06
N ILE A 324 8.77 -11.81 4.45
CA ILE A 324 7.93 -12.73 3.67
C ILE A 324 6.72 -13.11 4.52
N SER A 325 5.50 -12.83 4.06
CA SER A 325 4.29 -13.27 4.77
C SER A 325 4.22 -14.78 4.87
N THR A 326 3.79 -15.26 6.05
CA THR A 326 3.55 -16.68 6.28
C THR A 326 2.13 -17.10 5.95
N ILE A 327 1.17 -16.18 5.84
CA ILE A 327 -0.27 -16.45 5.73
C ILE A 327 -0.68 -16.63 4.28
N GLU A 328 -1.39 -17.71 3.94
CA GLU A 328 -1.78 -18.05 2.56
C GLU A 328 -2.52 -16.90 1.85
N GLY A 329 -3.46 -16.24 2.51
CA GLY A 329 -4.21 -15.11 1.94
C GLY A 329 -3.39 -13.84 1.69
N SER A 330 -2.09 -13.83 2.04
CA SER A 330 -1.19 -12.67 1.88
C SER A 330 0.23 -13.05 1.48
N LEU A 331 0.43 -14.20 0.80
CA LEU A 331 1.76 -14.64 0.35
C LEU A 331 2.46 -13.64 -0.59
N GLU A 332 1.70 -12.80 -1.26
CA GLU A 332 2.23 -11.71 -2.09
C GLU A 332 2.84 -10.57 -1.26
N SER A 333 2.53 -10.50 0.04
CA SER A 333 3.11 -9.50 0.95
C SER A 333 4.55 -9.87 1.29
N ILE A 334 5.43 -9.61 0.33
CA ILE A 334 6.89 -9.75 0.43
C ILE A 334 7.48 -8.38 0.15
N ALA A 335 8.35 -7.88 1.04
CA ALA A 335 8.95 -6.56 0.89
C ALA A 335 10.42 -6.55 1.27
N LEU A 336 11.18 -5.67 0.61
CA LEU A 336 12.57 -5.37 0.92
C LEU A 336 12.62 -4.18 1.87
N ILE A 337 13.40 -4.31 2.95
CA ILE A 337 13.71 -3.20 3.85
C ILE A 337 14.79 -2.34 3.18
N THR A 338 14.39 -1.19 2.64
CA THR A 338 15.28 -0.27 1.90
C THR A 338 15.86 0.82 2.77
N GLU A 339 15.22 1.14 3.89
CA GLU A 339 15.62 2.22 4.80
C GLU A 339 16.38 1.67 6.02
N ASP A 340 17.34 2.43 6.49
CA ASP A 340 18.06 2.11 7.73
C ASP A 340 17.30 2.66 8.94
N TRP A 341 16.27 1.97 9.33
CA TRP A 341 15.42 2.36 10.44
C TRP A 341 15.97 1.88 11.78
N LYS A 342 16.20 2.83 12.67
CA LYS A 342 16.50 2.50 14.06
C LYS A 342 15.26 1.87 14.72
N ASN A 343 15.47 0.75 15.42
CA ASN A 343 14.41 0.04 16.16
C ASN A 343 13.19 -0.38 15.29
N ALA A 344 13.43 -0.93 14.08
CA ALA A 344 12.33 -1.45 13.27
C ALA A 344 11.98 -2.89 13.65
N LEU A 345 10.69 -3.15 13.75
CA LEU A 345 10.11 -4.47 14.03
C LEU A 345 9.04 -4.80 13.00
N CYS A 346 8.90 -6.07 12.68
CA CYS A 346 7.71 -6.56 11.96
C CYS A 346 6.94 -7.62 12.78
N SER A 347 5.75 -7.96 12.29
CA SER A 347 4.90 -8.98 12.89
C SER A 347 5.54 -10.36 12.85
N THR A 348 5.23 -11.21 13.84
CA THR A 348 5.56 -12.66 13.81
C THR A 348 4.89 -13.41 12.64
N GLY A 349 3.94 -12.81 11.95
CA GLY A 349 3.36 -13.30 10.69
C GLY A 349 4.29 -13.17 9.49
N PHE A 350 5.54 -12.69 9.68
CA PHE A 350 6.58 -12.66 8.67
C PHE A 350 7.77 -13.54 9.02
N PHE A 351 8.37 -14.15 8.00
CA PHE A 351 9.78 -14.52 8.07
C PHE A 351 10.64 -13.33 7.67
N VAL A 352 11.75 -13.14 8.37
CA VAL A 352 12.78 -12.16 8.01
C VAL A 352 13.97 -12.94 7.47
N VAL A 353 14.35 -12.66 6.23
CA VAL A 353 15.45 -13.38 5.57
C VAL A 353 16.46 -12.41 4.98
N ASN A 354 17.73 -12.82 4.96
CA ASN A 354 18.79 -12.16 4.20
C ASN A 354 19.71 -13.19 3.54
N SER A 355 20.45 -12.75 2.54
CA SER A 355 21.35 -13.62 1.77
C SER A 355 22.66 -12.90 1.49
N ASN A 356 23.75 -13.69 1.48
CA ASN A 356 25.05 -13.28 0.93
C ASN A 356 25.36 -13.94 -0.43
N LYS A 357 24.43 -14.77 -0.95
CA LYS A 357 24.55 -15.49 -2.21
C LYS A 357 23.68 -14.89 -3.32
N LEU A 358 22.57 -14.27 -2.94
CA LEU A 358 21.67 -13.55 -3.82
C LEU A 358 21.51 -12.13 -3.32
N ASN A 359 21.53 -11.14 -4.22
CA ASN A 359 21.16 -9.79 -3.81
C ASN A 359 19.67 -9.73 -3.44
N PRO A 360 19.29 -8.85 -2.49
CA PRO A 360 17.94 -8.82 -1.95
C PRO A 360 16.89 -8.46 -3.01
N GLU A 361 17.23 -7.68 -4.03
CA GLU A 361 16.34 -7.32 -5.13
C GLU A 361 16.00 -8.54 -6.00
N THR A 362 16.99 -9.36 -6.34
CA THR A 362 16.75 -10.61 -7.09
C THR A 362 15.93 -11.59 -6.26
N LEU A 363 16.23 -11.72 -4.97
CA LEU A 363 15.45 -12.58 -4.07
C LEU A 363 13.99 -12.11 -3.96
N LEU A 364 13.75 -10.79 -3.88
CA LEU A 364 12.41 -10.20 -3.91
C LEU A 364 11.66 -10.63 -5.17
N VAL A 365 12.25 -10.42 -6.35
CA VAL A 365 11.60 -10.75 -7.62
C VAL A 365 11.36 -12.24 -7.74
N LEU A 366 12.34 -13.11 -7.41
CA LEU A 366 12.19 -14.57 -7.41
C LEU A 366 11.00 -15.04 -6.58
N LEU A 367 10.86 -14.52 -5.36
CA LEU A 367 9.80 -14.93 -4.44
C LEU A 367 8.43 -14.36 -4.80
N LYS A 368 8.38 -13.19 -5.47
CA LYS A 368 7.10 -12.58 -5.91
C LYS A 368 6.62 -13.10 -7.25
N THR A 369 7.49 -13.64 -8.11
CA THR A 369 7.07 -14.30 -9.35
C THR A 369 6.35 -15.62 -9.09
N LYS A 370 5.74 -16.18 -10.14
CA LYS A 370 5.15 -17.53 -10.08
C LYS A 370 6.10 -18.61 -9.55
N VAL A 371 7.42 -18.45 -9.71
CA VAL A 371 8.43 -19.39 -9.18
C VAL A 371 8.35 -19.48 -7.66
N GLY A 372 8.35 -18.36 -6.97
CA GLY A 372 8.25 -18.32 -5.51
C GLY A 372 6.82 -18.53 -5.01
N GLN A 373 5.84 -17.79 -5.60
CA GLN A 373 4.45 -17.81 -5.15
C GLN A 373 3.81 -19.20 -5.19
N MET A 374 4.07 -19.98 -6.26
CA MET A 374 3.56 -21.35 -6.38
C MET A 374 4.14 -22.25 -5.28
N GLN A 375 5.40 -22.14 -4.98
CA GLN A 375 6.05 -22.95 -3.96
C GLN A 375 5.68 -22.52 -2.54
N LEU A 376 5.52 -21.21 -2.30
CA LEU A 376 4.98 -20.68 -1.04
C LEU A 376 3.57 -21.24 -0.79
N LYS A 377 2.70 -21.20 -1.79
CA LYS A 377 1.34 -21.74 -1.70
C LYS A 377 1.35 -23.25 -1.43
N LYS A 378 2.17 -24.03 -2.15
CA LYS A 378 2.36 -25.46 -1.91
C LYS A 378 2.71 -25.77 -0.46
N GLY A 379 3.60 -24.97 0.15
CA GLY A 379 4.08 -25.16 1.51
C GLY A 379 3.06 -24.81 2.60
N CYS A 380 1.96 -24.13 2.26
CA CYS A 380 0.94 -23.76 3.24
C CYS A 380 0.18 -24.96 3.79
N LYS A 381 -0.12 -24.92 5.10
CA LYS A 381 -0.89 -25.94 5.81
C LYS A 381 -1.72 -25.31 6.93
N GLY A 382 -2.79 -25.97 7.33
CA GLY A 382 -3.73 -25.52 8.35
C GLY A 382 -5.18 -25.61 7.87
N THR A 383 -6.13 -25.59 8.80
CA THR A 383 -7.56 -25.72 8.51
C THR A 383 -8.33 -24.40 8.67
N ILE A 384 -7.98 -23.59 9.66
CA ILE A 384 -8.65 -22.31 9.95
C ILE A 384 -7.79 -21.14 9.49
N LEU A 385 -6.50 -21.17 9.81
CA LEU A 385 -5.51 -20.21 9.36
C LEU A 385 -4.40 -20.98 8.63
N THR A 386 -4.43 -20.95 7.32
CA THR A 386 -3.46 -21.63 6.48
C THR A 386 -2.20 -20.77 6.35
N ALA A 387 -1.06 -21.37 6.69
CA ALA A 387 0.22 -20.68 6.70
C ALA A 387 1.36 -21.62 6.32
N ILE A 388 2.45 -21.05 5.80
CA ILE A 388 3.70 -21.78 5.55
C ILE A 388 4.59 -21.75 6.80
N ASP A 389 5.17 -22.87 7.16
CA ASP A 389 6.16 -22.94 8.24
C ASP A 389 7.60 -22.81 7.72
N LYS A 390 8.56 -22.71 8.65
CA LYS A 390 9.96 -22.52 8.35
C LYS A 390 10.56 -23.68 7.56
N ASN A 391 10.15 -24.92 7.83
CA ASN A 391 10.68 -26.09 7.16
C ASN A 391 10.24 -26.11 5.70
N GLU A 392 8.96 -25.84 5.43
CA GLU A 392 8.44 -25.74 4.07
C GLU A 392 9.03 -24.55 3.32
N LEU A 393 9.19 -23.38 3.99
CA LEU A 393 9.89 -22.24 3.41
C LEU A 393 11.32 -22.61 2.98
N SER A 394 12.05 -23.33 3.83
CA SER A 394 13.44 -23.73 3.57
C SER A 394 13.60 -24.68 2.37
N LYS A 395 12.56 -25.47 2.05
CA LYS A 395 12.53 -26.41 0.92
C LYS A 395 12.22 -25.78 -0.43
N ILE A 396 11.88 -24.50 -0.48
CA ILE A 396 11.61 -23.79 -1.73
C ILE A 396 12.85 -23.84 -2.61
N VAL A 397 12.69 -24.34 -3.85
CA VAL A 397 13.76 -24.49 -4.82
C VAL A 397 13.90 -23.22 -5.64
N LEU A 398 15.07 -22.60 -5.60
CA LEU A 398 15.38 -21.40 -6.36
C LEU A 398 16.55 -21.64 -7.34
N PRO A 399 16.55 -20.97 -8.51
CA PRO A 399 17.64 -21.03 -9.46
C PRO A 399 18.87 -20.28 -8.93
N LYS A 400 20.08 -20.75 -9.23
CA LYS A 400 21.33 -20.04 -8.96
C LYS A 400 21.59 -19.03 -10.06
N ILE A 401 21.02 -17.84 -9.92
CA ILE A 401 21.15 -16.75 -10.87
C ILE A 401 22.59 -16.21 -10.87
N ASP A 402 23.19 -16.07 -12.05
CA ASP A 402 24.52 -15.50 -12.21
C ASP A 402 24.58 -14.02 -11.80
N SER A 403 25.78 -13.55 -11.45
CA SER A 403 25.99 -12.19 -10.93
C SER A 403 25.57 -11.10 -11.92
N LYS A 404 25.74 -11.30 -13.23
CA LYS A 404 25.38 -10.30 -14.23
C LYS A 404 23.85 -10.12 -14.27
N THR A 405 23.12 -11.22 -14.33
CA THR A 405 21.65 -11.21 -14.30
C THR A 405 21.12 -10.61 -12.99
N GLN A 406 21.77 -10.91 -11.85
CA GLN A 406 21.41 -10.29 -10.56
C GLN A 406 21.61 -8.78 -10.57
N GLU A 407 22.71 -8.25 -11.13
CA GLU A 407 22.94 -6.79 -11.19
C GLU A 407 21.96 -6.07 -12.13
N GLU A 408 21.54 -6.70 -13.23
CA GLU A 408 20.51 -6.14 -14.12
C GLU A 408 19.13 -6.05 -13.41
N ILE A 409 18.74 -7.08 -12.65
CA ILE A 409 17.51 -7.06 -11.85
C ILE A 409 17.61 -5.99 -10.76
N LYS A 410 18.73 -5.95 -10.03
CA LYS A 410 18.98 -4.98 -8.98
C LYS A 410 18.90 -3.53 -9.48
N ALA A 411 19.48 -3.24 -10.64
CA ALA A 411 19.41 -1.90 -11.22
C ALA A 411 17.95 -1.46 -11.41
N LYS A 412 17.11 -2.30 -12.04
CA LYS A 412 15.69 -2.00 -12.27
C LYS A 412 14.89 -1.83 -10.98
N ILE A 413 15.14 -2.69 -9.98
CA ILE A 413 14.44 -2.63 -8.69
C ILE A 413 14.91 -1.41 -7.88
N THR A 414 16.18 -1.03 -7.95
CA THR A 414 16.70 0.19 -7.33
C THR A 414 16.05 1.43 -7.93
N GLU A 415 16.03 1.56 -9.27
CA GLU A 415 15.37 2.64 -9.99
C GLU A 415 13.86 2.70 -9.65
N MET A 416 13.21 1.55 -9.54
CA MET A 416 11.81 1.45 -9.10
C MET A 416 11.60 2.11 -7.72
N TYR A 417 12.45 1.78 -6.74
CA TYR A 417 12.34 2.36 -5.39
C TYR A 417 12.68 3.86 -5.39
N GLU A 418 13.65 4.31 -6.18
CA GLU A 418 13.99 5.72 -6.32
C GLU A 418 12.83 6.52 -6.91
N ALA A 419 12.18 6.03 -7.96
CA ALA A 419 11.00 6.66 -8.55
C ALA A 419 9.86 6.80 -7.54
N LYS A 420 9.60 5.76 -6.74
CA LYS A 420 8.59 5.81 -5.66
C LYS A 420 8.95 6.77 -4.55
N LYS A 421 10.20 6.76 -4.09
CA LYS A 421 10.69 7.68 -3.07
C LYS A 421 10.53 9.12 -3.52
N LEU A 422 10.86 9.39 -4.78
CA LEU A 422 10.70 10.73 -5.37
C LEU A 422 9.22 11.13 -5.42
N SER A 423 8.33 10.23 -5.84
CA SER A 423 6.89 10.49 -5.84
C SER A 423 6.36 10.85 -4.44
N LYS A 424 6.76 10.10 -3.41
CA LYS A 424 6.39 10.37 -2.01
C LYS A 424 6.92 11.73 -1.54
N SER A 425 8.19 12.05 -1.85
CA SER A 425 8.80 13.34 -1.50
C SER A 425 8.08 14.52 -2.14
N LEU A 426 7.72 14.40 -3.43
CA LEU A 426 6.97 15.44 -4.15
C LEU A 426 5.57 15.65 -3.55
N LEU A 427 4.88 14.57 -3.19
CA LEU A 427 3.56 14.66 -2.60
C LEU A 427 3.61 15.28 -1.19
N GLU A 428 4.65 14.97 -0.40
CA GLU A 428 4.85 15.58 0.91
C GLU A 428 5.19 17.08 0.79
N ILE A 429 5.99 17.48 -0.21
CA ILE A 429 6.22 18.91 -0.52
C ILE A 429 4.90 19.58 -0.88
N ALA A 430 4.06 18.96 -1.72
CA ALA A 430 2.76 19.51 -2.08
C ALA A 430 1.87 19.69 -0.86
N LYS A 431 1.79 18.68 0.03
CA LYS A 431 1.01 18.73 1.27
C LYS A 431 1.47 19.86 2.17
N ARG A 432 2.77 19.95 2.46
CA ARG A 432 3.35 21.01 3.31
C ARG A 432 3.20 22.40 2.70
N GLY A 433 3.31 22.50 1.39
CA GLY A 433 3.03 23.75 0.68
C GLY A 433 1.58 24.20 0.86
N VAL A 434 0.62 23.28 0.81
CA VAL A 434 -0.78 23.60 1.10
C VAL A 434 -0.98 24.02 2.55
N GLU A 435 -0.36 23.34 3.51
CA GLU A 435 -0.40 23.73 4.93
C GLU A 435 0.15 25.15 5.13
N MET A 436 1.28 25.46 4.51
CA MET A 436 1.86 26.81 4.54
C MET A 436 0.93 27.88 3.90
N ALA A 437 0.28 27.56 2.78
CA ALA A 437 -0.68 28.46 2.15
C ALA A 437 -1.92 28.72 3.01
N ILE A 438 -2.35 27.72 3.80
CA ILE A 438 -3.45 27.85 4.75
C ILE A 438 -3.03 28.74 5.94
N GLU A 439 -1.82 28.56 6.47
CA GLU A 439 -1.33 29.29 7.64
C GLU A 439 -0.85 30.70 7.31
N LYS A 440 -0.31 30.91 6.12
CA LYS A 440 0.30 32.17 5.69
C LYS A 440 -0.39 32.71 4.42
N ASP A 441 0.25 32.46 3.26
CA ASP A 441 -0.26 32.87 1.96
C ASP A 441 0.25 31.99 0.81
N GLU A 442 -0.37 32.15 -0.38
CA GLU A 442 -0.05 31.37 -1.60
C GLU A 442 1.32 31.70 -2.19
N GLN A 443 1.82 32.93 -2.03
CA GLN A 443 3.08 33.37 -2.63
C GLN A 443 4.28 32.78 -1.87
N GLU A 444 4.24 32.83 -0.54
CA GLU A 444 5.27 32.24 0.32
C GLU A 444 5.29 30.71 0.11
N ALA A 445 4.12 30.07 0.10
CA ALA A 445 3.98 28.65 -0.15
C ALA A 445 4.50 28.25 -1.55
N GLY A 446 4.15 28.99 -2.58
CA GLY A 446 4.61 28.73 -3.95
C GLY A 446 6.13 28.86 -4.10
N LYS A 447 6.73 29.88 -3.49
CA LYS A 447 8.20 30.02 -3.46
C LYS A 447 8.87 28.84 -2.75
N TRP A 448 8.34 28.44 -1.60
CA TRP A 448 8.87 27.32 -0.83
C TRP A 448 8.76 26.01 -1.62
N ILE A 449 7.59 25.70 -2.23
CA ILE A 449 7.39 24.52 -3.07
C ILE A 449 8.44 24.47 -4.19
N ASN A 450 8.61 25.57 -4.93
CA ASN A 450 9.59 25.63 -6.03
C ASN A 450 11.02 25.40 -5.52
N GLY A 451 11.41 25.99 -4.40
CA GLY A 451 12.73 25.79 -3.81
C GLY A 451 12.98 24.35 -3.36
N GLU A 452 11.98 23.66 -2.78
CA GLU A 452 12.12 22.25 -2.39
C GLU A 452 12.20 21.33 -3.62
N ILE A 453 11.42 21.61 -4.68
CA ILE A 453 11.49 20.86 -5.95
C ILE A 453 12.87 21.01 -6.61
N GLU A 454 13.42 22.23 -6.61
CA GLU A 454 14.73 22.50 -7.16
C GLU A 454 15.83 21.75 -6.40
N LYS A 455 15.76 21.66 -5.06
CA LYS A 455 16.67 20.84 -4.24
C LYS A 455 16.62 19.35 -4.60
N LEU A 456 15.48 18.84 -5.04
CA LEU A 456 15.35 17.46 -5.53
C LEU A 456 15.90 17.27 -6.94
N GLY A 457 16.29 18.33 -7.64
CA GLY A 457 16.80 18.27 -9.03
C GLY A 457 15.75 17.87 -10.06
N VAL A 458 14.46 18.05 -9.76
CA VAL A 458 13.34 17.58 -10.59
C VAL A 458 12.72 18.73 -11.38
N LYS A 459 12.51 18.51 -12.68
CA LYS A 459 11.70 19.43 -13.50
C LYS A 459 10.24 19.00 -13.45
N ILE A 460 9.36 19.90 -13.04
CA ILE A 460 7.91 19.73 -13.09
C ILE A 460 7.39 20.51 -14.29
N GLN A 461 7.08 19.77 -15.34
CA GLN A 461 6.51 20.32 -16.59
C GLN A 461 5.00 20.19 -16.58
#